data_3756a5e7ec2e4f1ec325b944b0ae9997
#
_entry.id   3756a5e7ec2e4f1ec325b944b0ae9997
#
_cell.length_a   1.000
_cell.length_b   1.000
_cell.length_c   1.000
_cell.angle_alpha   90.00
_cell.angle_beta   90.00
_cell.angle_gamma   90.00
#
_symmetry.space_group_name_H-M   'P 1'
#
loop_
_entity.id
_entity.type
_entity.pdbx_description
1 polymer ?
#
loop_
_entity_poly.entity_id
_entity_poly.type
_entity_poly.pdbx_seq_one_letter_code
_entity_poly.pdbx_strand_id
1 'polypeptide(L)'
;MDLDFFKSVGILDTPLRRLDGRMKTVFFLVAIIVAAVVSHWYLAAALWVAAIAIFSTLRLPWRLLALRLLIPFGVAWLVFLTLLFTNGSHPLVTLLRKPFPLVVYSEGIWRGLLIMLRIMAAVTMACVLSCSTPMVEILETLRLFKLPGLIVDIADMMFRYVFIMTEVGRNMRHAQLSRTTRRLSWMEQIRNIGNIAIHVLTKSLDRSTKIYHAMVSRGYSEGNTVPVFFTGPVPSRDLRLGLLLTALPLIVLTINYLV
;
A
#
# COMPACT_ATOMS: atom_id res chain seq x y z
N MET A 1 5.83 1.56 15.15
CA MET A 1 5.84 1.10 13.75
C MET A 1 7.30 0.88 13.40
N ASP A 2 7.71 -0.39 13.36
CA ASP A 2 9.13 -0.75 13.36
C ASP A 2 9.72 -0.57 11.96
N LEU A 3 10.53 0.48 11.78
CA LEU A 3 11.30 0.73 10.56
C LEU A 3 12.33 -0.41 10.29
N ASP A 4 12.75 -1.09 11.34
CA ASP A 4 13.61 -2.28 11.24
C ASP A 4 12.90 -3.43 10.54
N PHE A 5 11.55 -3.44 10.56
CA PHE A 5 10.73 -4.39 9.84
C PHE A 5 10.80 -4.17 8.32
N PHE A 6 10.77 -2.94 7.85
CA PHE A 6 10.93 -2.63 6.41
C PHE A 6 12.34 -2.98 5.90
N LYS A 7 13.35 -2.90 6.76
CA LYS A 7 14.70 -3.39 6.44
C LYS A 7 14.78 -4.91 6.40
N SER A 8 14.10 -5.61 7.32
CA SER A 8 14.15 -7.08 7.41
C SER A 8 13.35 -7.77 6.28
N VAL A 9 12.24 -7.19 5.84
CA VAL A 9 11.45 -7.69 4.69
C VAL A 9 12.25 -7.57 3.38
N GLY A 10 13.18 -6.61 3.29
CA GLY A 10 14.08 -6.44 2.15
C GLY A 10 15.13 -7.55 1.97
N ILE A 11 15.27 -8.49 2.92
CA ILE A 11 16.37 -9.49 2.94
C ILE A 11 15.94 -10.88 2.43
N LEU A 12 14.62 -11.13 2.26
CA LEU A 12 14.12 -12.45 1.86
C LEU A 12 14.24 -12.67 0.34
N ASP A 13 15.10 -13.57 -0.08
CA ASP A 13 15.23 -14.03 -1.47
C ASP A 13 14.03 -14.89 -1.88
N THR A 14 13.05 -14.27 -2.51
CA THR A 14 11.88 -14.95 -3.05
C THR A 14 11.93 -14.97 -4.58
N PRO A 15 11.39 -16.01 -5.24
CA PRO A 15 11.38 -16.08 -6.71
C PRO A 15 10.69 -14.88 -7.38
N LEU A 16 9.71 -14.30 -6.69
CA LEU A 16 9.03 -13.08 -7.16
C LEU A 16 9.94 -11.84 -7.13
N ARG A 17 10.95 -11.80 -6.26
CA ARG A 17 11.90 -10.68 -6.16
C ARG A 17 12.88 -10.63 -7.33
N ARG A 18 13.12 -11.77 -8.00
CA ARG A 18 14.00 -11.85 -9.17
C ARG A 18 13.38 -11.25 -10.43
N LEU A 19 12.05 -11.08 -10.45
CA LEU A 19 11.36 -10.40 -11.55
C LEU A 19 11.61 -8.89 -11.46
N ASP A 20 11.71 -8.26 -12.62
CA ASP A 20 11.86 -6.80 -12.74
C ASP A 20 10.70 -6.07 -12.02
N GLY A 21 11.04 -5.10 -11.17
CA GLY A 21 10.07 -4.33 -10.38
C GLY A 21 9.02 -3.60 -11.23
N ARG A 22 9.38 -3.22 -12.46
CA ARG A 22 8.46 -2.58 -13.42
C ARG A 22 7.29 -3.48 -13.76
N MET A 23 7.57 -4.74 -14.11
CA MET A 23 6.53 -5.71 -14.51
C MET A 23 5.66 -6.11 -13.33
N LYS A 24 6.25 -6.29 -12.13
CA LYS A 24 5.49 -6.57 -10.90
C LYS A 24 4.52 -5.44 -10.57
N THR A 25 5.01 -4.21 -10.59
CA THR A 25 4.19 -3.04 -10.24
C THR A 25 3.01 -2.89 -11.20
N VAL A 26 3.23 -3.03 -12.50
CA VAL A 26 2.17 -2.98 -13.52
C VAL A 26 1.15 -4.11 -13.29
N PHE A 27 1.62 -5.35 -13.09
CA PHE A 27 0.75 -6.49 -12.83
C PHE A 27 -0.16 -6.26 -11.61
N PHE A 28 0.41 -5.87 -10.47
CA PHE A 28 -0.37 -5.67 -9.26
C PHE A 28 -1.32 -4.48 -9.37
N LEU A 29 -0.94 -3.39 -10.04
CA LEU A 29 -1.83 -2.26 -10.29
C LEU A 29 -3.03 -2.68 -11.14
N VAL A 30 -2.80 -3.40 -12.24
CA VAL A 30 -3.88 -3.93 -13.08
C VAL A 30 -4.75 -4.89 -12.28
N ALA A 31 -4.16 -5.80 -11.50
CA ALA A 31 -4.92 -6.74 -10.67
C ALA A 31 -5.80 -6.05 -9.62
N ILE A 32 -5.31 -4.97 -8.98
CA ILE A 32 -6.09 -4.17 -8.02
C ILE A 32 -7.27 -3.49 -8.72
N ILE A 33 -7.05 -2.88 -9.90
CA ILE A 33 -8.12 -2.23 -10.67
C ILE A 33 -9.17 -3.26 -11.10
N VAL A 34 -8.74 -4.41 -11.61
CA VAL A 34 -9.66 -5.48 -12.01
C VAL A 34 -10.45 -5.99 -10.80
N ALA A 35 -9.79 -6.22 -9.65
CA ALA A 35 -10.47 -6.65 -8.44
C ALA A 35 -11.56 -5.64 -7.98
N ALA A 36 -11.35 -4.34 -8.21
CA ALA A 36 -12.34 -3.31 -7.90
C ALA A 36 -13.55 -3.30 -8.86
N VAL A 37 -13.37 -3.68 -10.12
CA VAL A 37 -14.39 -3.59 -11.18
C VAL A 37 -15.24 -4.87 -11.31
N VAL A 38 -14.69 -6.05 -10.93
CA VAL A 38 -15.37 -7.35 -11.08
C VAL A 38 -16.76 -7.34 -10.45
N SER A 39 -17.81 -7.73 -11.19
CA SER A 39 -19.21 -7.71 -10.76
C SER A 39 -19.70 -9.04 -10.17
N HIS A 40 -19.01 -10.14 -10.44
CA HIS A 40 -19.39 -11.47 -9.99
C HIS A 40 -18.59 -11.91 -8.75
N TRP A 41 -19.28 -12.40 -7.73
CA TRP A 41 -18.68 -12.79 -6.45
C TRP A 41 -17.65 -13.93 -6.59
N TYR A 42 -17.88 -14.88 -7.49
CA TYR A 42 -16.95 -16.01 -7.72
C TYR A 42 -15.64 -15.56 -8.36
N LEU A 43 -15.66 -14.55 -9.24
CA LEU A 43 -14.45 -13.98 -9.82
C LEU A 43 -13.65 -13.16 -8.79
N ALA A 44 -14.34 -12.41 -7.93
CA ALA A 44 -13.71 -11.71 -6.81
C ALA A 44 -13.05 -12.69 -5.82
N ALA A 45 -13.73 -13.81 -5.51
CA ALA A 45 -13.19 -14.88 -4.68
C ALA A 45 -11.96 -15.54 -5.32
N ALA A 46 -12.00 -15.84 -6.64
CA ALA A 46 -10.88 -16.40 -7.37
C ALA A 46 -9.65 -15.47 -7.34
N LEU A 47 -9.85 -14.17 -7.54
CA LEU A 47 -8.77 -13.18 -7.43
C LEU A 47 -8.20 -13.10 -6.01
N TRP A 48 -9.04 -13.19 -4.99
CA TRP A 48 -8.57 -13.20 -3.61
C TRP A 48 -7.76 -14.44 -3.28
N VAL A 49 -8.22 -15.63 -3.69
CA VAL A 49 -7.47 -16.89 -3.54
C VAL A 49 -6.13 -16.82 -4.28
N ALA A 50 -6.11 -16.28 -5.50
CA ALA A 50 -4.88 -16.06 -6.26
C ALA A 50 -3.92 -15.12 -5.51
N ALA A 51 -4.43 -14.02 -4.91
CA ALA A 51 -3.62 -13.11 -4.11
C ALA A 51 -2.99 -13.81 -2.89
N ILE A 52 -3.77 -14.65 -2.18
CA ILE A 52 -3.28 -15.44 -1.05
C ILE A 52 -2.22 -16.47 -1.52
N ALA A 53 -2.44 -17.12 -2.64
CA ALA A 53 -1.48 -18.05 -3.21
C ALA A 53 -0.14 -17.37 -3.54
N ILE A 54 -0.20 -16.18 -4.17
CA ILE A 54 1.00 -15.38 -4.45
C ILE A 54 1.68 -14.96 -3.13
N PHE A 55 0.92 -14.53 -2.11
CA PHE A 55 1.49 -14.20 -0.80
C PHE A 55 2.20 -15.40 -0.14
N SER A 56 1.62 -16.59 -0.25
CA SER A 56 2.22 -17.82 0.28
C SER A 56 3.60 -18.11 -0.34
N THR A 57 3.81 -17.80 -1.63
CA THR A 57 5.11 -17.96 -2.30
C THR A 57 6.19 -17.02 -1.74
N LEU A 58 5.80 -15.92 -1.10
CA LEU A 58 6.72 -14.96 -0.49
C LEU A 58 7.32 -15.45 0.85
N ARG A 59 6.86 -16.57 1.40
CA ARG A 59 7.29 -17.14 2.68
C ARG A 59 7.30 -16.15 3.84
N LEU A 60 6.46 -15.12 3.76
CA LEU A 60 6.30 -14.14 4.82
C LEU A 60 5.44 -14.70 5.96
N PRO A 61 5.65 -14.28 7.22
CA PRO A 61 4.84 -14.74 8.33
C PRO A 61 3.37 -14.30 8.14
N TRP A 62 2.46 -15.25 8.18
CA TRP A 62 1.00 -15.02 8.03
C TRP A 62 0.44 -13.99 9.01
N ARG A 63 1.10 -13.83 10.17
CA ARG A 63 0.74 -12.80 11.16
C ARG A 63 0.77 -11.39 10.57
N LEU A 64 1.68 -11.11 9.63
CA LEU A 64 1.77 -9.80 8.98
C LEU A 64 0.58 -9.53 8.08
N LEU A 65 0.19 -10.54 7.28
CA LEU A 65 -0.99 -10.46 6.46
C LEU A 65 -2.23 -10.25 7.32
N ALA A 66 -2.39 -11.07 8.36
CA ALA A 66 -3.53 -10.98 9.29
C ALA A 66 -3.63 -9.60 9.95
N LEU A 67 -2.53 -9.04 10.46
CA LEU A 67 -2.52 -7.72 11.07
C LEU A 67 -2.85 -6.60 10.07
N ARG A 68 -2.34 -6.70 8.83
CA ARG A 68 -2.62 -5.71 7.79
C ARG A 68 -4.04 -5.81 7.25
N LEU A 69 -4.61 -7.01 7.22
CA LEU A 69 -5.99 -7.24 6.78
C LEU A 69 -7.03 -6.92 7.87
N LEU A 70 -6.64 -6.85 9.14
CA LEU A 70 -7.56 -6.65 10.25
C LEU A 70 -8.35 -5.33 10.12
N ILE A 71 -7.69 -4.22 9.81
CA ILE A 71 -8.34 -2.92 9.63
C ILE A 71 -9.25 -2.91 8.40
N PRO A 72 -8.77 -3.30 7.19
CA PRO A 72 -9.64 -3.40 6.01
C PRO A 72 -10.80 -4.38 6.17
N PHE A 73 -10.59 -5.49 6.88
CA PHE A 73 -11.65 -6.43 7.20
C PHE A 73 -12.73 -5.79 8.07
N GLY A 74 -12.34 -5.01 9.08
CA GLY A 74 -13.30 -4.26 9.91
C GLY A 74 -14.16 -3.29 9.09
N VAL A 75 -13.52 -2.54 8.16
CA VAL A 75 -14.24 -1.65 7.23
C VAL A 75 -15.15 -2.44 6.29
N ALA A 76 -14.64 -3.51 5.69
CA ALA A 76 -15.41 -4.37 4.79
C ALA A 76 -16.61 -5.00 5.50
N TRP A 77 -16.43 -5.41 6.75
CA TRP A 77 -17.51 -5.95 7.60
C TRP A 77 -18.59 -4.90 7.90
N LEU A 78 -18.18 -3.66 8.20
CA LEU A 78 -19.12 -2.56 8.43
C LEU A 78 -19.92 -2.25 7.17
N VAL A 79 -19.26 -2.21 6.00
CA VAL A 79 -19.93 -2.02 4.70
C VAL A 79 -20.90 -3.17 4.41
N PHE A 80 -20.49 -4.42 4.68
CA PHE A 80 -21.36 -5.60 4.56
C PHE A 80 -22.62 -5.46 5.41
N LEU A 81 -22.47 -5.12 6.70
CA LEU A 81 -23.61 -4.90 7.59
C LEU A 81 -24.52 -3.78 7.09
N THR A 82 -23.97 -2.67 6.63
CA THR A 82 -24.76 -1.55 6.10
C THR A 82 -25.60 -1.99 4.91
N LEU A 83 -25.00 -2.71 3.96
CA LEU A 83 -25.71 -3.21 2.76
C LEU A 83 -26.76 -4.26 3.09
N LEU A 84 -26.50 -5.08 4.11
CA LEU A 84 -27.44 -6.09 4.60
C LEU A 84 -28.80 -5.49 5.03
N PHE A 85 -28.73 -4.30 5.65
CA PHE A 85 -29.92 -3.62 6.19
C PHE A 85 -30.50 -2.54 5.26
N THR A 86 -29.72 -2.06 4.28
CA THR A 86 -30.13 -0.89 3.49
C THR A 86 -30.56 -1.25 2.06
N ASN A 87 -30.07 -2.36 1.48
CA ASN A 87 -30.16 -2.61 0.06
C ASN A 87 -30.92 -3.90 -0.27
N GLY A 88 -32.18 -3.77 -0.72
CA GLY A 88 -32.95 -4.89 -1.25
C GLY A 88 -34.45 -4.59 -1.34
N SER A 89 -35.14 -5.35 -2.22
CA SER A 89 -36.59 -5.29 -2.42
C SER A 89 -37.34 -6.47 -1.78
N HIS A 90 -36.65 -7.60 -1.51
CA HIS A 90 -37.27 -8.78 -0.92
C HIS A 90 -36.81 -8.98 0.55
N PRO A 91 -37.71 -8.72 1.54
CA PRO A 91 -37.40 -8.92 2.94
C PRO A 91 -37.36 -10.42 3.28
N LEU A 92 -36.19 -10.93 3.75
CA LEU A 92 -36.06 -12.31 4.22
C LEU A 92 -36.54 -12.48 5.67
N VAL A 93 -36.15 -11.58 6.56
CA VAL A 93 -36.48 -11.64 7.98
C VAL A 93 -36.60 -10.24 8.56
N THR A 94 -37.68 -9.94 9.24
CA THR A 94 -37.86 -8.74 10.06
C THR A 94 -37.41 -9.03 11.48
N LEU A 95 -36.20 -8.59 11.85
CA LEU A 95 -35.66 -8.85 13.19
C LEU A 95 -36.31 -8.03 14.29
N LEU A 96 -36.74 -6.82 14.02
CA LEU A 96 -37.40 -5.93 14.98
C LEU A 96 -38.57 -5.19 14.32
N ARG A 97 -39.76 -5.27 14.95
CA ARG A 97 -41.02 -4.71 14.44
C ARG A 97 -41.28 -3.26 14.86
N LYS A 98 -40.62 -2.74 15.91
CA LYS A 98 -40.68 -1.33 16.41
C LYS A 98 -39.55 -1.09 17.42
N PRO A 99 -38.90 0.09 17.50
CA PRO A 99 -39.11 1.36 16.77
C PRO A 99 -38.31 1.49 15.48
N PHE A 100 -37.27 0.66 15.23
CA PHE A 100 -36.47 0.63 13.99
C PHE A 100 -36.65 -0.73 13.32
N PRO A 101 -37.34 -0.82 12.16
CA PRO A 101 -37.50 -2.07 11.44
C PRO A 101 -36.14 -2.46 10.81
N LEU A 102 -35.42 -3.35 11.49
CA LEU A 102 -34.21 -3.98 10.93
C LEU A 102 -34.66 -5.13 10.03
N VAL A 103 -34.69 -4.88 8.73
CA VAL A 103 -35.07 -5.86 7.71
C VAL A 103 -33.82 -6.33 6.99
N VAL A 104 -33.60 -7.64 6.95
CA VAL A 104 -32.52 -8.27 6.21
C VAL A 104 -33.00 -8.58 4.80
N TYR A 105 -32.26 -8.07 3.79
CA TYR A 105 -32.59 -8.28 2.39
C TYR A 105 -31.65 -9.33 1.76
N SER A 106 -32.22 -10.24 0.95
CA SER A 106 -31.45 -11.27 0.26
C SER A 106 -30.42 -10.70 -0.73
N GLU A 107 -30.83 -9.65 -1.44
CA GLU A 107 -29.95 -8.97 -2.39
C GLU A 107 -28.78 -8.27 -1.68
N GLY A 108 -29.01 -7.75 -0.46
CA GLY A 108 -28.00 -7.12 0.38
C GLY A 108 -26.86 -8.08 0.76
N ILE A 109 -27.19 -9.38 1.01
CA ILE A 109 -26.21 -10.40 1.34
C ILE A 109 -25.24 -10.61 0.17
N TRP A 110 -25.75 -10.81 -1.05
CA TRP A 110 -24.91 -11.09 -2.22
C TRP A 110 -24.07 -9.87 -2.62
N ARG A 111 -24.65 -8.68 -2.61
CA ARG A 111 -23.93 -7.43 -2.91
C ARG A 111 -22.90 -7.11 -1.83
N GLY A 112 -23.25 -7.31 -0.57
CA GLY A 112 -22.35 -7.10 0.54
C GLY A 112 -21.17 -8.06 0.51
N LEU A 113 -21.42 -9.36 0.24
CA LEU A 113 -20.38 -10.38 0.10
C LEU A 113 -19.43 -10.04 -1.06
N LEU A 114 -19.97 -9.61 -2.20
CA LEU A 114 -19.18 -9.19 -3.35
C LEU A 114 -18.24 -8.03 -3.00
N ILE A 115 -18.76 -6.99 -2.34
CA ILE A 115 -17.94 -5.83 -1.97
C ILE A 115 -16.89 -6.21 -0.93
N MET A 116 -17.24 -7.05 0.03
CA MET A 116 -16.29 -7.56 1.01
C MET A 116 -15.14 -8.32 0.32
N LEU A 117 -15.45 -9.22 -0.61
CA LEU A 117 -14.44 -9.97 -1.38
C LEU A 117 -13.57 -9.05 -2.24
N ARG A 118 -14.15 -8.02 -2.88
CA ARG A 118 -13.39 -7.02 -3.65
C ARG A 118 -12.38 -6.28 -2.78
N ILE A 119 -12.81 -5.78 -1.62
CA ILE A 119 -11.94 -5.07 -0.67
C ILE A 119 -10.81 -6.00 -0.23
N MET A 120 -11.13 -7.24 0.16
CA MET A 120 -10.13 -8.20 0.61
C MET A 120 -9.14 -8.56 -0.49
N ALA A 121 -9.59 -8.77 -1.73
CA ALA A 121 -8.73 -9.05 -2.87
C ALA A 121 -7.79 -7.87 -3.17
N ALA A 122 -8.33 -6.66 -3.30
CA ALA A 122 -7.56 -5.47 -3.61
C ALA A 122 -6.49 -5.18 -2.54
N VAL A 123 -6.87 -5.25 -1.24
CA VAL A 123 -5.94 -4.99 -0.13
C VAL A 123 -4.87 -6.07 -0.03
N THR A 124 -5.23 -7.35 -0.25
CA THR A 124 -4.24 -8.44 -0.26
C THR A 124 -3.23 -8.24 -1.38
N MET A 125 -3.67 -7.89 -2.61
CA MET A 125 -2.78 -7.57 -3.74
C MET A 125 -1.87 -6.38 -3.43
N ALA A 126 -2.41 -5.30 -2.86
CA ALA A 126 -1.62 -4.14 -2.45
C ALA A 126 -0.59 -4.50 -1.35
N CYS A 127 -0.95 -5.39 -0.42
CA CYS A 127 -0.04 -5.87 0.60
C CYS A 127 1.11 -6.69 -0.01
N VAL A 128 0.81 -7.57 -0.97
CA VAL A 128 1.82 -8.35 -1.71
C VAL A 128 2.77 -7.42 -2.47
N LEU A 129 2.25 -6.42 -3.19
CA LEU A 129 3.08 -5.43 -3.88
C LEU A 129 4.02 -4.71 -2.91
N SER A 130 3.48 -4.18 -1.79
CA SER A 130 4.25 -3.46 -0.77
C SER A 130 5.35 -4.32 -0.13
N CYS A 131 5.15 -5.64 -0.05
CA CYS A 131 6.14 -6.56 0.53
C CYS A 131 7.15 -7.09 -0.51
N SER A 132 6.78 -7.13 -1.78
CA SER A 132 7.62 -7.72 -2.85
C SER A 132 8.49 -6.71 -3.59
N THR A 133 8.09 -5.43 -3.58
CA THR A 133 8.73 -4.39 -4.41
C THR A 133 9.16 -3.21 -3.54
N PRO A 134 10.45 -2.82 -3.52
CA PRO A 134 10.89 -1.64 -2.81
C PRO A 134 10.30 -0.38 -3.45
N MET A 135 10.07 0.65 -2.62
CA MET A 135 9.38 1.87 -3.05
C MET A 135 10.08 2.60 -4.19
N VAL A 136 11.39 2.52 -4.24
CA VAL A 136 12.20 3.13 -5.32
C VAL A 136 11.84 2.54 -6.69
N GLU A 137 11.67 1.22 -6.79
CA GLU A 137 11.25 0.54 -8.02
C GLU A 137 9.82 0.94 -8.44
N ILE A 138 8.92 1.14 -7.46
CA ILE A 138 7.55 1.60 -7.73
C ILE A 138 7.57 3.01 -8.31
N LEU A 139 8.35 3.92 -7.73
CA LEU A 139 8.47 5.30 -8.19
C LEU A 139 9.06 5.37 -9.60
N GLU A 140 10.09 4.59 -9.89
CA GLU A 140 10.68 4.50 -11.23
C GLU A 140 9.69 3.92 -12.26
N THR A 141 8.84 2.99 -11.86
CA THR A 141 7.79 2.47 -12.73
C THR A 141 6.76 3.55 -13.06
N LEU A 142 6.43 4.44 -12.11
CA LEU A 142 5.55 5.58 -12.35
C LEU A 142 6.11 6.55 -13.41
N ARG A 143 7.44 6.65 -13.53
CA ARG A 143 8.10 7.40 -14.59
C ARG A 143 7.78 6.86 -15.98
N LEU A 144 7.60 5.53 -16.13
CA LEU A 144 7.18 4.91 -17.39
C LEU A 144 5.75 5.31 -17.80
N PHE A 145 4.89 5.66 -16.85
CA PHE A 145 3.54 6.19 -17.10
C PHE A 145 3.52 7.67 -17.49
N LYS A 146 4.69 8.23 -17.94
CA LYS A 146 4.85 9.62 -18.38
C LYS A 146 4.51 10.65 -17.28
N LEU A 147 4.62 10.28 -16.01
CA LEU A 147 4.58 11.27 -14.94
C LEU A 147 5.75 12.25 -15.09
N PRO A 148 5.54 13.56 -14.85
CA PRO A 148 6.63 14.53 -14.88
C PRO A 148 7.79 14.09 -14.00
N GLY A 149 9.02 14.08 -14.56
CA GLY A 149 10.22 13.62 -13.85
C GLY A 149 10.44 14.33 -12.52
N LEU A 150 10.12 15.62 -12.46
CA LEU A 150 10.19 16.41 -11.24
C LEU A 150 9.40 15.80 -10.07
N ILE A 151 8.19 15.26 -10.32
CA ILE A 151 7.35 14.64 -9.27
C ILE A 151 8.02 13.38 -8.74
N VAL A 152 8.58 12.57 -9.62
CA VAL A 152 9.27 11.33 -9.24
C VAL A 152 10.55 11.63 -8.46
N ASP A 153 11.32 12.64 -8.89
CA ASP A 153 12.54 13.09 -8.21
C ASP A 153 12.24 13.62 -6.80
N ILE A 154 11.18 14.42 -6.65
CA ILE A 154 10.72 14.89 -5.33
C ILE A 154 10.32 13.70 -4.45
N ALA A 155 9.57 12.74 -4.99
CA ALA A 155 9.12 11.58 -4.23
C ALA A 155 10.30 10.70 -3.78
N ASP A 156 11.29 10.46 -4.64
CA ASP A 156 12.50 9.71 -4.29
C ASP A 156 13.27 10.41 -3.16
N MET A 157 13.46 11.74 -3.28
CA MET A 157 14.08 12.52 -2.20
C MET A 157 13.25 12.46 -0.90
N MET A 158 11.92 12.59 -0.96
CA MET A 158 11.07 12.44 0.22
C MET A 158 11.30 11.12 0.93
N PHE A 159 11.29 10.01 0.20
CA PHE A 159 11.53 8.68 0.77
C PHE A 159 12.89 8.60 1.47
N ARG A 160 13.94 9.04 0.82
CA ARG A 160 15.29 9.05 1.38
C ARG A 160 15.37 9.86 2.67
N TYR A 161 14.80 11.06 2.68
CA TYR A 161 14.90 11.97 3.84
C TYR A 161 13.93 11.63 4.97
N VAL A 162 12.80 10.98 4.71
CA VAL A 162 11.90 10.48 5.76
C VAL A 162 12.64 9.53 6.72
N PHE A 163 13.44 8.60 6.21
CA PHE A 163 14.22 7.69 7.06
C PHE A 163 15.25 8.44 7.90
N ILE A 164 15.96 9.38 7.31
CA ILE A 164 16.98 10.18 8.00
C ILE A 164 16.33 11.05 9.09
N MET A 165 15.20 11.70 8.80
CA MET A 165 14.50 12.54 9.78
C MET A 165 13.88 11.72 10.91
N THR A 166 13.39 10.52 10.61
CA THR A 166 12.88 9.59 11.63
C THR A 166 13.99 9.15 12.58
N GLU A 167 15.19 8.90 12.08
CA GLU A 167 16.36 8.58 12.91
C GLU A 167 16.76 9.76 13.80
N VAL A 168 16.76 10.99 13.26
CA VAL A 168 17.01 12.20 14.03
C VAL A 168 15.96 12.34 15.15
N GLY A 169 14.67 12.16 14.85
CA GLY A 169 13.60 12.22 15.84
C GLY A 169 13.75 11.15 16.93
N ARG A 170 14.14 9.95 16.54
CA ARG A 170 14.41 8.82 17.46
C ARG A 170 15.56 9.15 18.42
N ASN A 171 16.68 9.65 17.90
CA ASN A 171 17.84 10.04 18.68
C ASN A 171 17.52 11.18 19.66
N MET A 172 16.73 12.17 19.25
CA MET A 172 16.23 13.23 20.12
C MET A 172 15.36 12.66 21.24
N ARG A 173 14.45 11.73 20.93
CA ARG A 173 13.61 11.08 21.93
C ARG A 173 14.44 10.28 22.93
N HIS A 174 15.45 9.52 22.49
CA HIS A 174 16.36 8.81 23.38
C HIS A 174 17.11 9.77 24.28
N ALA A 175 17.64 10.87 23.75
CA ALA A 175 18.31 11.89 24.53
C ALA A 175 17.40 12.54 25.59
N GLN A 176 16.12 12.79 25.26
CA GLN A 176 15.15 13.30 26.24
C GLN A 176 14.88 12.28 27.34
N LEU A 177 14.66 11.00 26.99
CA LEU A 177 14.40 9.95 27.97
C LEU A 177 15.58 9.78 28.91
N SER A 178 16.82 9.86 28.43
CA SER A 178 18.03 9.74 29.25
C SER A 178 18.19 10.91 30.25
N ARG A 179 17.64 12.08 29.96
CA ARG A 179 17.66 13.26 30.84
C ARG A 179 16.51 13.29 31.85
N THR A 180 15.54 12.38 31.70
CA THR A 180 14.32 12.38 32.51
C THR A 180 14.39 11.26 33.53
N THR A 181 14.56 11.60 34.81
CA THR A 181 14.68 10.62 35.91
C THR A 181 13.33 10.19 36.48
N ARG A 182 12.26 10.97 36.23
CA ARG A 182 10.91 10.72 36.77
C ARG A 182 9.94 10.29 35.68
N ARG A 183 8.86 9.63 36.09
CA ARG A 183 7.71 9.38 35.19
C ARG A 183 7.05 10.70 34.85
N LEU A 184 6.99 11.03 33.56
CA LEU A 184 6.35 12.22 33.03
C LEU A 184 4.82 12.05 33.05
N SER A 185 4.12 13.13 33.40
CA SER A 185 2.68 13.25 33.18
C SER A 185 2.35 13.16 31.71
N TRP A 186 1.13 12.75 31.37
CA TRP A 186 0.65 12.64 29.97
C TRP A 186 0.80 13.97 29.19
N MET A 187 0.50 15.09 29.82
CA MET A 187 0.65 16.42 29.23
C MET A 187 2.12 16.78 28.96
N GLU A 188 3.02 16.43 29.87
CA GLU A 188 4.46 16.62 29.68
C GLU A 188 5.00 15.76 28.54
N GLN A 189 4.49 14.53 28.37
CA GLN A 189 4.86 13.68 27.24
C GLN A 189 4.44 14.28 25.90
N ILE A 190 3.22 14.80 25.79
CA ILE A 190 2.74 15.49 24.57
C ILE A 190 3.60 16.71 24.27
N ARG A 191 3.89 17.54 25.28
CA ARG A 191 4.74 18.72 25.12
C ARG A 191 6.15 18.34 24.63
N ASN A 192 6.71 17.27 25.16
CA ASN A 192 8.02 16.78 24.75
C ASN A 192 8.03 16.26 23.31
N ILE A 193 6.98 15.56 22.88
CA ILE A 193 6.82 15.14 21.49
C ILE A 193 6.68 16.37 20.58
N GLY A 194 5.93 17.38 20.99
CA GLY A 194 5.80 18.65 20.27
C GLY A 194 7.15 19.36 20.09
N ASN A 195 7.96 19.42 21.13
CA ASN A 195 9.31 20.01 21.07
C ASN A 195 10.21 19.24 20.09
N ILE A 196 10.18 17.89 20.11
CA ILE A 196 10.92 17.07 19.12
C ILE A 196 10.44 17.39 17.71
N ALA A 197 9.13 17.48 17.49
CA ALA A 197 8.55 17.76 16.17
C ALA A 197 9.03 19.13 15.64
N ILE A 198 9.05 20.17 16.48
CA ILE A 198 9.56 21.49 16.12
C ILE A 198 11.05 21.42 15.71
N HIS A 199 11.88 20.74 16.51
CA HIS A 199 13.29 20.60 16.20
C HIS A 199 13.55 19.80 14.91
N VAL A 200 12.80 18.71 14.67
CA VAL A 200 12.90 17.93 13.44
C VAL A 200 12.47 18.77 12.24
N LEU A 201 11.40 19.58 12.39
CA LEU A 201 10.93 20.47 11.32
C LEU A 201 11.97 21.54 10.99
N THR A 202 12.51 22.26 11.99
CA THR A 202 13.57 23.25 11.77
C THR A 202 14.78 22.61 11.07
N LYS A 203 15.22 21.46 11.57
CA LYS A 203 16.36 20.75 10.97
C LYS A 203 16.09 20.25 9.56
N SER A 204 14.84 19.90 9.22
CA SER A 204 14.45 19.54 7.86
C SER A 204 14.49 20.73 6.91
N LEU A 205 14.07 21.92 7.35
CA LEU A 205 14.16 23.16 6.58
C LEU A 205 15.63 23.55 6.29
N ASP A 206 16.47 23.55 7.32
CA ASP A 206 17.91 23.82 7.14
C ASP A 206 18.57 22.85 6.17
N ARG A 207 18.15 21.58 6.22
CA ARG A 207 18.67 20.56 5.34
C ARG A 207 18.18 20.75 3.92
N SER A 208 16.92 21.13 3.69
CA SER A 208 16.35 21.35 2.36
C SER A 208 17.11 22.45 1.61
N THR A 209 17.44 23.56 2.29
CA THR A 209 18.25 24.64 1.72
C THR A 209 19.65 24.19 1.34
N LYS A 210 20.32 23.43 2.20
CA LYS A 210 21.66 22.90 1.92
C LYS A 210 21.65 21.93 0.74
N ILE A 211 20.63 21.07 0.63
CA ILE A 211 20.47 20.13 -0.48
C ILE A 211 20.23 20.89 -1.78
N TYR A 212 19.33 21.88 -1.75
CA TYR A 212 19.06 22.71 -2.91
C TYR A 212 20.33 23.37 -3.44
N HIS A 213 21.12 24.04 -2.59
CA HIS A 213 22.37 24.63 -3.00
C HIS A 213 23.37 23.59 -3.56
N ALA A 214 23.45 22.42 -2.93
CA ALA A 214 24.33 21.35 -3.42
C ALA A 214 23.89 20.80 -4.78
N MET A 215 22.59 20.73 -5.04
CA MET A 215 22.04 20.30 -6.33
C MET A 215 22.32 21.32 -7.42
N VAL A 216 22.05 22.61 -7.16
CA VAL A 216 22.35 23.69 -8.11
C VAL A 216 23.84 23.73 -8.43
N SER A 217 24.73 23.59 -7.44
CA SER A 217 26.18 23.54 -7.64
C SER A 217 26.64 22.34 -8.49
N ARG A 218 25.86 21.28 -8.55
CA ARG A 218 26.11 20.09 -9.39
C ARG A 218 25.46 20.17 -10.76
N GLY A 219 24.89 21.34 -11.13
CA GLY A 219 24.26 21.55 -12.42
C GLY A 219 22.84 20.97 -12.53
N TYR A 220 22.17 20.71 -11.42
CA TYR A 220 20.76 20.31 -11.46
C TYR A 220 19.93 21.48 -12.00
N SER A 221 19.25 21.25 -13.12
CA SER A 221 18.33 22.22 -13.74
C SER A 221 17.06 21.50 -14.19
N GLU A 222 16.00 22.27 -14.39
CA GLU A 222 14.74 21.77 -14.93
C GLU A 222 14.98 21.16 -16.32
N GLY A 223 14.96 19.85 -16.43
CA GLY A 223 15.27 19.08 -17.65
C GLY A 223 16.46 18.12 -17.56
N ASN A 224 17.39 18.32 -16.62
CA ASN A 224 18.43 17.34 -16.31
C ASN A 224 17.89 16.37 -15.26
N THR A 225 17.31 15.28 -15.72
CA THR A 225 16.79 14.23 -14.83
C THR A 225 17.90 13.52 -14.09
N VAL A 226 17.66 13.23 -12.80
CA VAL A 226 18.51 12.34 -11.99
C VAL A 226 18.67 10.99 -12.70
N PRO A 227 19.85 10.32 -12.61
CA PRO A 227 20.06 9.02 -13.23
C PRO A 227 18.95 8.04 -12.83
N VAL A 228 18.35 7.42 -13.83
CA VAL A 228 17.27 6.45 -13.67
C VAL A 228 17.84 5.19 -13.02
N PHE A 229 17.20 4.68 -11.98
CA PHE A 229 17.59 3.42 -11.31
C PHE A 229 17.66 2.24 -12.31
N PHE A 230 16.70 2.19 -13.21
CA PHE A 230 16.67 1.21 -14.29
C PHE A 230 17.39 1.73 -15.54
N THR A 231 18.68 1.49 -15.64
CA THR A 231 19.51 1.90 -16.78
C THR A 231 19.43 0.97 -17.99
N GLY A 232 18.84 -0.21 -17.86
CA GLY A 232 18.78 -1.24 -18.90
C GLY A 232 17.39 -1.53 -19.45
N PRO A 233 17.29 -2.14 -20.65
CA PRO A 233 16.03 -2.69 -21.15
C PRO A 233 15.56 -3.85 -20.25
N VAL A 234 14.23 -4.02 -20.12
CA VAL A 234 13.64 -5.13 -19.38
C VAL A 234 14.12 -6.45 -20.00
N PRO A 235 14.64 -7.42 -19.21
CA PRO A 235 15.04 -8.72 -19.74
C PRO A 235 13.86 -9.38 -20.46
N SER A 236 14.10 -9.96 -21.64
CA SER A 236 13.04 -10.55 -22.47
C SER A 236 12.27 -11.68 -21.77
N ARG A 237 12.91 -12.35 -20.82
CA ARG A 237 12.30 -13.36 -19.95
C ARG A 237 11.28 -12.74 -19.01
N ASP A 238 11.63 -11.65 -18.37
CA ASP A 238 10.77 -10.98 -17.40
C ASP A 238 9.61 -10.26 -18.09
N LEU A 239 9.85 -9.75 -19.31
CA LEU A 239 8.80 -9.20 -20.16
C LEU A 239 7.73 -10.24 -20.51
N ARG A 240 8.13 -11.45 -20.93
CA ARG A 240 7.18 -12.55 -21.23
C ARG A 240 6.41 -12.99 -20.01
N LEU A 241 7.10 -13.17 -18.88
CA LEU A 241 6.45 -13.55 -17.61
C LEU A 241 5.50 -12.46 -17.12
N GLY A 242 5.91 -11.19 -17.22
CA GLY A 242 5.07 -10.06 -16.85
C GLY A 242 3.83 -9.93 -17.73
N LEU A 243 3.96 -10.12 -19.05
CA LEU A 243 2.82 -10.14 -19.97
C LEU A 243 1.86 -11.31 -19.69
N LEU A 244 2.37 -12.50 -19.42
CA LEU A 244 1.55 -13.65 -19.03
C LEU A 244 0.80 -13.42 -17.72
N LEU A 245 1.48 -12.85 -16.73
CA LEU A 245 0.86 -12.52 -15.45
C LEU A 245 -0.21 -11.44 -15.60
N THR A 246 0.05 -10.37 -16.37
CA THR A 246 -0.94 -9.28 -16.59
C THR A 246 -2.11 -9.72 -17.46
N ALA A 247 -1.92 -10.71 -18.34
CA ALA A 247 -3.02 -11.29 -19.11
C ALA A 247 -4.06 -11.99 -18.21
N LEU A 248 -3.64 -12.58 -17.09
CA LEU A 248 -4.53 -13.31 -16.18
C LEU A 248 -5.65 -12.43 -15.58
N PRO A 249 -5.39 -11.28 -14.94
CA PRO A 249 -6.46 -10.39 -14.49
C PRO A 249 -7.27 -9.79 -15.65
N LEU A 250 -6.67 -9.56 -16.83
CA LEU A 250 -7.39 -9.08 -17.99
C LEU A 250 -8.37 -10.14 -18.54
N ILE A 251 -7.99 -11.42 -18.53
CA ILE A 251 -8.91 -12.52 -18.86
C ILE A 251 -10.08 -12.56 -17.88
N VAL A 252 -9.84 -12.37 -16.59
CA VAL A 252 -10.90 -12.29 -15.59
C VAL A 252 -11.84 -11.11 -15.89
N LEU A 253 -11.29 -9.96 -16.31
CA LEU A 253 -12.09 -8.82 -16.71
C LEU A 253 -12.95 -9.10 -17.96
N THR A 254 -12.40 -9.76 -18.98
CA THR A 254 -13.16 -10.13 -20.18
C THR A 254 -14.28 -11.13 -19.86
N ILE A 255 -14.01 -12.12 -19.02
CA ILE A 255 -15.04 -13.07 -18.56
C ILE A 255 -16.15 -12.33 -17.81
N ASN A 256 -15.80 -11.35 -16.96
CA ASN A 256 -16.78 -10.55 -16.23
C ASN A 256 -17.71 -9.73 -17.14
N TYR A 257 -17.28 -9.37 -18.35
CA TYR A 257 -18.09 -8.66 -19.34
C TYR A 257 -18.92 -9.61 -20.23
N LEU A 258 -18.50 -10.88 -20.37
CA LEU A 258 -19.19 -11.86 -21.19
C LEU A 258 -20.29 -12.63 -20.44
N VAL A 259 -20.22 -12.66 -19.13
CA VAL A 259 -21.19 -13.29 -18.21
C VAL A 259 -22.03 -12.23 -17.51
#